data_2b2845df054e63c2c49cd1d372a3a681
#
_entry.id   2b2845df054e63c2c49cd1d372a3a681
#
_cell.length_a   1.000
_cell.length_b   1.000
_cell.length_c   1.000
_cell.angle_alpha   90.00
_cell.angle_beta   90.00
_cell.angle_gamma   90.00
#
_symmetry.space_group_name_H-M   'P 1'
#
loop_
_entity.id
_entity.type
_entity.pdbx_description
1 polymer ?
#
loop_
_entity_poly.entity_id
_entity_poly.type
_entity_poly.pdbx_seq_one_letter_code
_entity_poly.pdbx_strand_id
1 'polypeptide(L)'
;MQLKTVQSNQNLDIESSQSEDKLPFTLQDLKAAIPPECFQPSVVKSLYYFFRDIAIIIGLYALATYIDSWYFWPVFWIMQGTMFWALFVVGHDCGHQSFSKYKWLNDLVGHLSHIPILVPYHGWRISHRTHHKNTGSLENDESWYPLTESSYQKLPFLQKLIRYYLFLPLAYPIYLFQRTPGKSGSHFNPQSGLFKPSEKGDIITSTTLWIAMVTLLGFLTYQWGWLWLLKYYAGPYIVFVIWLDLVTYLHHTEHDLPWYRGENWNFLKGAISTIDRDYGVFNHIHHDIGTHVAHHIFLNMPHYNLLKATKAIKPILGEYYHQSQVPIWKALLHSARVCHFVPDEGGKVYYTSYGSNGK
;
A
#
# COMPACT_ATOMS: atom_id res chain seq x y z
N MET A 1 -9.60 -51.25 -32.75
CA MET A 1 -10.72 -50.37 -32.46
C MET A 1 -10.64 -49.89 -31.00
N GLN A 2 -9.64 -49.07 -30.64
CA GLN A 2 -9.48 -48.50 -29.28
C GLN A 2 -8.41 -47.38 -29.29
N LEU A 3 -8.69 -46.28 -29.98
CA LEU A 3 -7.79 -45.08 -29.95
C LEU A 3 -8.57 -43.73 -30.17
N LYS A 4 -9.87 -43.70 -29.91
CA LYS A 4 -10.65 -42.47 -30.08
C LYS A 4 -11.30 -41.91 -28.80
N THR A 5 -11.12 -42.54 -27.63
CA THR A 5 -11.80 -42.16 -26.40
C THR A 5 -10.95 -41.32 -25.41
N VAL A 6 -9.64 -41.18 -25.63
CA VAL A 6 -8.77 -40.46 -24.70
C VAL A 6 -8.59 -38.97 -25.05
N GLN A 7 -8.79 -38.59 -26.34
CA GLN A 7 -8.64 -37.16 -26.75
C GLN A 7 -9.84 -36.29 -26.45
N SER A 8 -11.03 -36.84 -26.21
CA SER A 8 -12.22 -36.00 -25.93
C SER A 8 -12.31 -35.52 -24.48
N ASN A 9 -11.75 -36.28 -23.53
CA ASN A 9 -11.82 -35.88 -22.11
C ASN A 9 -10.76 -34.83 -21.75
N GLN A 10 -9.57 -34.83 -22.39
CA GLN A 10 -8.57 -33.79 -22.13
C GLN A 10 -8.98 -32.41 -22.68
N ASN A 11 -9.71 -32.37 -23.81
CA ASN A 11 -10.19 -31.10 -24.35
C ASN A 11 -11.39 -30.52 -23.57
N LEU A 12 -12.24 -31.36 -22.97
CA LEU A 12 -13.32 -30.93 -22.10
C LEU A 12 -12.82 -30.39 -20.77
N ASP A 13 -11.76 -30.98 -20.20
CA ASP A 13 -11.13 -30.50 -18.96
C ASP A 13 -10.34 -29.20 -19.18
N ILE A 14 -9.75 -28.99 -20.37
CA ILE A 14 -9.06 -27.76 -20.73
C ILE A 14 -10.05 -26.61 -21.03
N GLU A 15 -11.17 -26.90 -21.71
CA GLU A 15 -12.22 -25.91 -21.97
C GLU A 15 -12.99 -25.54 -20.69
N SER A 16 -13.25 -26.49 -19.77
CA SER A 16 -13.89 -26.21 -18.47
C SER A 16 -12.97 -25.38 -17.56
N SER A 17 -11.66 -25.65 -17.54
CA SER A 17 -10.69 -24.87 -16.74
C SER A 17 -10.48 -23.46 -17.27
N GLN A 18 -10.61 -23.23 -18.59
CA GLN A 18 -10.56 -21.88 -19.19
C GLN A 18 -11.84 -21.08 -18.98
N SER A 19 -13.00 -21.73 -18.77
CA SER A 19 -14.27 -21.05 -18.51
C SER A 19 -14.44 -20.60 -17.05
N GLU A 20 -13.83 -21.31 -16.09
CA GLU A 20 -13.91 -20.98 -14.65
C GLU A 20 -13.09 -19.77 -14.22
N ASP A 21 -12.13 -19.32 -15.04
CA ASP A 21 -11.20 -18.27 -14.67
C ASP A 21 -11.51 -16.90 -15.31
N LYS A 22 -12.63 -16.79 -16.03
CA LYS A 22 -13.05 -15.54 -16.68
C LYS A 22 -14.01 -14.76 -15.77
N LEU A 23 -13.61 -13.53 -15.40
CA LEU A 23 -14.48 -12.64 -14.62
C LEU A 23 -15.79 -12.34 -15.39
N PRO A 24 -16.95 -12.32 -14.70
CA PRO A 24 -18.25 -12.04 -15.33
C PRO A 24 -18.47 -10.57 -15.68
N PHE A 25 -17.50 -9.71 -15.46
CA PHE A 25 -17.53 -8.28 -15.72
C PHE A 25 -16.17 -7.81 -16.30
N THR A 26 -16.19 -6.65 -16.93
CA THR A 26 -15.01 -5.99 -17.49
C THR A 26 -14.69 -4.70 -16.72
N LEU A 27 -13.47 -4.17 -16.91
CA LEU A 27 -13.11 -2.85 -16.40
C LEU A 27 -14.05 -1.74 -16.91
N GLN A 28 -14.57 -1.90 -18.13
CA GLN A 28 -15.49 -0.94 -18.72
C GLN A 28 -16.86 -0.96 -18.04
N ASP A 29 -17.37 -2.13 -17.65
CA ASP A 29 -18.62 -2.25 -16.91
C ASP A 29 -18.52 -1.57 -15.54
N LEU A 30 -17.41 -1.80 -14.83
CA LEU A 30 -17.13 -1.14 -13.55
C LEU A 30 -17.04 0.39 -13.72
N LYS A 31 -16.32 0.85 -14.76
CA LYS A 31 -16.18 2.28 -15.04
C LYS A 31 -17.50 2.94 -15.39
N ALA A 32 -18.35 2.26 -16.16
CA ALA A 32 -19.66 2.78 -16.58
C ALA A 32 -20.63 2.96 -15.41
N ALA A 33 -20.49 2.18 -14.35
CA ALA A 33 -21.31 2.29 -13.14
C ALA A 33 -20.95 3.49 -12.25
N ILE A 34 -19.72 3.99 -12.36
CA ILE A 34 -19.23 5.10 -11.51
C ILE A 34 -19.64 6.42 -12.15
N PRO A 35 -20.21 7.37 -11.35
CA PRO A 35 -20.51 8.71 -11.85
C PRO A 35 -19.26 9.39 -12.41
N PRO A 36 -19.32 9.98 -13.63
CA PRO A 36 -18.15 10.54 -14.32
C PRO A 36 -17.38 11.59 -13.53
N GLU A 37 -18.07 12.34 -12.69
CA GLU A 37 -17.46 13.35 -11.81
C GLU A 37 -16.48 12.75 -10.78
N CYS A 38 -16.60 11.46 -10.44
CA CYS A 38 -15.68 10.80 -9.51
C CYS A 38 -14.25 10.69 -10.07
N PHE A 39 -14.10 10.72 -11.40
CA PHE A 39 -12.80 10.70 -12.07
C PHE A 39 -12.18 12.08 -12.26
N GLN A 40 -12.86 13.14 -11.80
CA GLN A 40 -12.39 14.50 -11.98
C GLN A 40 -11.85 15.07 -10.66
N PRO A 41 -10.52 15.27 -10.54
CA PRO A 41 -9.95 15.86 -9.35
C PRO A 41 -10.34 17.34 -9.23
N SER A 42 -10.74 17.74 -8.02
CA SER A 42 -11.02 19.14 -7.67
C SER A 42 -9.82 19.73 -6.92
N VAL A 43 -9.09 20.65 -7.53
CA VAL A 43 -7.95 21.33 -6.88
C VAL A 43 -8.35 21.94 -5.54
N VAL A 44 -9.55 22.57 -5.45
CA VAL A 44 -10.04 23.20 -4.23
C VAL A 44 -10.25 22.17 -3.12
N LYS A 45 -10.90 21.03 -3.41
CA LYS A 45 -11.10 19.97 -2.41
C LYS A 45 -9.77 19.34 -1.98
N SER A 46 -8.90 19.06 -2.93
CA SER A 46 -7.59 18.46 -2.65
C SER A 46 -6.72 19.38 -1.78
N LEU A 47 -6.66 20.67 -2.11
CA LEU A 47 -5.96 21.68 -1.29
C LEU A 47 -6.61 21.86 0.08
N TYR A 48 -7.94 21.78 0.18
CA TYR A 48 -8.64 21.82 1.47
C TYR A 48 -8.16 20.70 2.40
N TYR A 49 -8.08 19.45 1.92
CA TYR A 49 -7.60 18.32 2.72
C TYR A 49 -6.12 18.50 3.10
N PHE A 50 -5.28 18.91 2.16
CA PHE A 50 -3.87 19.19 2.44
C PHE A 50 -3.69 20.24 3.53
N PHE A 51 -4.34 21.41 3.41
CA PHE A 51 -4.21 22.49 4.39
C PHE A 51 -4.89 22.17 5.72
N ARG A 52 -6.00 21.42 5.71
CA ARG A 52 -6.62 20.88 6.93
C ARG A 52 -5.61 20.05 7.72
N ASP A 53 -4.93 19.12 7.08
CA ASP A 53 -3.98 18.23 7.74
C ASP A 53 -2.77 19.00 8.26
N ILE A 54 -2.22 19.94 7.48
CA ILE A 54 -1.14 20.82 7.93
C ILE A 54 -1.58 21.67 9.14
N ALA A 55 -2.78 22.22 9.14
CA ALA A 55 -3.29 23.01 10.27
C ALA A 55 -3.41 22.16 11.54
N ILE A 56 -3.91 20.92 11.43
CA ILE A 56 -3.99 19.99 12.57
C ILE A 56 -2.60 19.63 13.07
N ILE A 57 -1.65 19.30 12.18
CA ILE A 57 -0.25 19.00 12.49
C ILE A 57 0.38 20.15 13.30
N ILE A 58 0.24 21.40 12.82
CA ILE A 58 0.76 22.59 13.50
C ILE A 58 0.07 22.80 14.86
N GLY A 59 -1.26 22.63 14.91
CA GLY A 59 -2.02 22.75 16.16
C GLY A 59 -1.59 21.70 17.20
N LEU A 60 -1.33 20.46 16.80
CA LEU A 60 -0.82 19.41 17.69
C LEU A 60 0.59 19.73 18.22
N TYR A 61 1.49 20.25 17.37
CA TYR A 61 2.79 20.73 17.82
C TYR A 61 2.69 21.86 18.84
N ALA A 62 1.85 22.86 18.58
CA ALA A 62 1.61 23.96 19.51
C ALA A 62 1.07 23.45 20.86
N LEU A 63 0.08 22.53 20.82
CA LEU A 63 -0.51 21.93 22.02
C LEU A 63 0.52 21.12 22.81
N ALA A 64 1.35 20.30 22.14
CA ALA A 64 2.36 19.48 22.79
C ALA A 64 3.44 20.35 23.43
N THR A 65 3.84 21.44 22.78
CA THR A 65 4.79 22.41 23.32
C THR A 65 4.23 23.16 24.52
N TYR A 66 2.93 23.51 24.48
CA TYR A 66 2.24 24.20 25.58
C TYR A 66 2.09 23.32 26.83
N ILE A 67 1.71 22.04 26.64
CA ILE A 67 1.50 21.09 27.75
C ILE A 67 2.84 20.61 28.31
N ASP A 68 3.83 20.35 27.47
CA ASP A 68 5.20 19.80 27.78
C ASP A 68 5.24 18.81 28.95
N SER A 69 4.36 17.82 28.93
CA SER A 69 4.27 16.79 29.97
C SER A 69 4.60 15.41 29.42
N TRP A 70 5.42 14.63 30.16
CA TRP A 70 5.73 13.24 29.81
C TRP A 70 4.50 12.33 29.72
N TYR A 71 3.43 12.64 30.42
CA TYR A 71 2.14 11.92 30.30
C TYR A 71 1.44 12.22 28.98
N PHE A 72 1.70 13.41 28.39
CA PHE A 72 1.08 13.80 27.14
C PHE A 72 1.87 13.40 25.91
N TRP A 73 3.19 13.24 25.96
CA TRP A 73 4.03 12.91 24.80
C TRP A 73 3.57 11.63 24.09
N PRO A 74 3.26 10.50 24.74
CA PRO A 74 2.76 9.31 24.04
C PRO A 74 1.43 9.57 23.31
N VAL A 75 0.51 10.35 23.90
CA VAL A 75 -0.75 10.73 23.26
C VAL A 75 -0.48 11.60 22.01
N PHE A 76 0.40 12.60 22.16
CA PHE A 76 0.84 13.41 21.02
C PHE A 76 1.46 12.55 19.91
N TRP A 77 2.33 11.60 20.21
CA TRP A 77 2.94 10.73 19.21
C TRP A 77 1.89 9.97 18.40
N ILE A 78 0.88 9.43 19.08
CA ILE A 78 -0.22 8.71 18.42
C ILE A 78 -1.01 9.67 17.50
N MET A 79 -1.42 10.81 18.01
CA MET A 79 -2.21 11.79 17.24
C MET A 79 -1.39 12.34 16.06
N GLN A 80 -0.17 12.78 16.30
CA GLN A 80 0.69 13.38 15.29
C GLN A 80 1.15 12.37 14.24
N GLY A 81 1.48 11.15 14.65
CA GLY A 81 1.83 10.08 13.71
C GLY A 81 0.65 9.64 12.84
N THR A 82 -0.57 9.66 13.39
CA THR A 82 -1.80 9.46 12.61
C THR A 82 -2.00 10.58 11.59
N MET A 83 -1.69 11.84 11.94
CA MET A 83 -1.73 12.95 10.99
C MET A 83 -0.60 12.89 9.95
N PHE A 84 0.57 12.37 10.29
CA PHE A 84 1.63 12.10 9.32
C PHE A 84 1.20 11.03 8.30
N TRP A 85 0.46 10.01 8.76
CA TRP A 85 -0.17 9.04 7.87
C TRP A 85 -1.24 9.69 6.97
N ALA A 86 -2.09 10.55 7.50
CA ALA A 86 -3.06 11.31 6.69
C ALA A 86 -2.35 12.14 5.61
N LEU A 87 -1.28 12.85 5.99
CA LEU A 87 -0.45 13.62 5.05
C LEU A 87 0.23 12.73 3.99
N PHE A 88 0.64 11.52 4.37
CA PHE A 88 1.16 10.53 3.42
C PHE A 88 0.11 10.17 2.37
N VAL A 89 -1.17 9.98 2.76
CA VAL A 89 -2.24 9.66 1.80
C VAL A 89 -2.52 10.82 0.85
N VAL A 90 -2.38 12.08 1.28
CA VAL A 90 -2.43 13.24 0.36
C VAL A 90 -1.29 13.18 -0.67
N GLY A 91 -0.06 12.90 -0.23
CA GLY A 91 1.08 12.72 -1.13
C GLY A 91 0.96 11.50 -2.05
N HIS A 92 0.30 10.44 -1.58
CA HIS A 92 -0.06 9.25 -2.36
C HIS A 92 -1.01 9.62 -3.51
N ASP A 93 -2.07 10.41 -3.29
CA ASP A 93 -2.93 10.93 -4.35
C ASP A 93 -2.15 11.78 -5.36
N CYS A 94 -1.20 12.59 -4.88
CA CYS A 94 -0.28 13.31 -5.77
C CYS A 94 0.53 12.34 -6.65
N GLY A 95 1.01 11.24 -6.07
CA GLY A 95 1.75 10.18 -6.78
C GLY A 95 0.94 9.52 -7.90
N HIS A 96 -0.36 9.34 -7.69
CA HIS A 96 -1.31 8.83 -8.68
C HIS A 96 -1.82 9.87 -9.67
N GLN A 97 -1.43 11.12 -9.54
CA GLN A 97 -1.96 12.24 -10.33
C GLN A 97 -3.48 12.42 -10.15
N SER A 98 -4.02 11.99 -9.01
CA SER A 98 -5.42 12.11 -8.62
C SER A 98 -5.71 13.36 -7.77
N PHE A 99 -4.69 14.02 -7.21
CA PHE A 99 -4.84 15.27 -6.46
C PHE A 99 -5.26 16.43 -7.34
N SER A 100 -4.66 16.56 -8.53
CA SER A 100 -5.00 17.60 -9.51
C SER A 100 -4.69 17.17 -10.95
N LYS A 101 -5.25 17.90 -11.94
CA LYS A 101 -4.90 17.75 -13.36
C LYS A 101 -3.53 18.35 -13.72
N TYR A 102 -2.91 19.10 -12.80
CA TYR A 102 -1.65 19.80 -13.04
C TYR A 102 -0.49 18.99 -12.45
N LYS A 103 0.38 18.45 -13.32
CA LYS A 103 1.53 17.64 -12.87
C LYS A 103 2.43 18.39 -11.89
N TRP A 104 2.74 19.68 -12.18
CA TRP A 104 3.58 20.49 -11.31
C TRP A 104 3.01 20.65 -9.88
N LEU A 105 1.67 20.77 -9.76
CA LEU A 105 1.00 20.90 -8.46
C LEU A 105 1.03 19.57 -7.69
N ASN A 106 0.82 18.44 -8.40
CA ASN A 106 0.96 17.11 -7.81
C ASN A 106 2.40 16.89 -7.33
N ASP A 107 3.40 17.26 -8.11
CA ASP A 107 4.81 17.08 -7.73
C ASP A 107 5.18 18.00 -6.54
N LEU A 108 4.74 19.25 -6.53
CA LEU A 108 4.98 20.20 -5.42
C LEU A 108 4.35 19.71 -4.12
N VAL A 109 3.04 19.45 -4.12
CA VAL A 109 2.32 19.00 -2.91
C VAL A 109 2.80 17.61 -2.49
N GLY A 110 3.10 16.72 -3.44
CA GLY A 110 3.66 15.41 -3.15
C GLY A 110 5.00 15.50 -2.39
N HIS A 111 5.92 16.38 -2.79
CA HIS A 111 7.15 16.62 -2.03
C HIS A 111 6.88 17.24 -0.66
N LEU A 112 6.01 18.24 -0.57
CA LEU A 112 5.64 18.88 0.69
C LEU A 112 4.97 17.92 1.68
N SER A 113 4.25 16.92 1.17
CA SER A 113 3.60 15.90 2.00
C SER A 113 4.56 14.80 2.42
N HIS A 114 5.47 14.36 1.54
CA HIS A 114 6.27 13.16 1.74
C HIS A 114 7.65 13.43 2.35
N ILE A 115 8.35 14.48 1.92
CA ILE A 115 9.72 14.74 2.41
C ILE A 115 9.77 14.99 3.92
N PRO A 116 8.84 15.76 4.54
CA PRO A 116 8.85 15.96 5.99
C PRO A 116 8.71 14.67 6.81
N ILE A 117 8.13 13.63 6.24
CA ILE A 117 7.95 12.31 6.85
C ILE A 117 8.92 11.26 6.28
N LEU A 118 10.04 11.69 5.71
CA LEU A 118 11.14 10.88 5.19
C LEU A 118 10.75 9.88 4.10
N VAL A 119 9.81 10.24 3.24
CA VAL A 119 9.43 9.50 2.05
C VAL A 119 10.07 10.13 0.82
N PRO A 120 10.92 9.43 0.03
CA PRO A 120 11.46 9.95 -1.22
C PRO A 120 10.36 9.96 -2.30
N TYR A 121 9.63 11.06 -2.44
CA TYR A 121 8.37 11.15 -3.18
C TYR A 121 8.42 10.49 -4.57
N HIS A 122 9.37 10.86 -5.42
CA HIS A 122 9.44 10.29 -6.77
C HIS A 122 9.89 8.82 -6.76
N GLY A 123 10.85 8.45 -5.92
CA GLY A 123 11.29 7.07 -5.79
C GLY A 123 10.12 6.18 -5.37
N TRP A 124 9.39 6.60 -4.35
CA TRP A 124 8.23 5.89 -3.85
C TRP A 124 7.07 5.85 -4.87
N ARG A 125 6.67 6.98 -5.46
CA ARG A 125 5.52 7.01 -6.40
C ARG A 125 5.73 6.15 -7.64
N ILE A 126 6.99 6.04 -8.14
CA ILE A 126 7.30 5.22 -9.33
C ILE A 126 7.22 3.74 -8.99
N SER A 127 7.79 3.32 -7.88
CA SER A 127 7.68 1.97 -7.35
C SER A 127 6.22 1.59 -7.09
N HIS A 128 5.48 2.46 -6.40
CA HIS A 128 4.07 2.27 -6.10
C HIS A 128 3.18 2.18 -7.34
N ARG A 129 3.45 2.98 -8.37
CA ARG A 129 2.81 2.85 -9.69
C ARG A 129 3.06 1.48 -10.32
N THR A 130 4.27 0.92 -10.15
CA THR A 130 4.60 -0.41 -10.66
C THR A 130 3.87 -1.50 -9.87
N HIS A 131 3.74 -1.34 -8.54
CA HIS A 131 2.91 -2.19 -7.69
C HIS A 131 1.46 -2.23 -8.19
N HIS A 132 0.81 -1.09 -8.34
CA HIS A 132 -0.58 -1.04 -8.81
C HIS A 132 -0.78 -1.66 -10.19
N LYS A 133 0.19 -1.54 -11.09
CA LYS A 133 0.13 -2.15 -12.42
C LYS A 133 0.25 -3.66 -12.38
N ASN A 134 0.83 -4.23 -11.33
CA ASN A 134 1.16 -5.64 -11.22
C ASN A 134 0.64 -6.28 -9.92
N THR A 135 -0.25 -5.61 -9.20
CA THR A 135 -0.84 -6.14 -7.96
C THR A 135 -1.34 -7.56 -8.17
N GLY A 136 -1.06 -8.45 -7.22
CA GLY A 136 -1.47 -9.84 -7.27
C GLY A 136 -0.66 -10.73 -8.21
N SER A 137 0.36 -10.20 -8.92
CA SER A 137 1.32 -11.00 -9.69
C SER A 137 2.48 -11.44 -8.82
N LEU A 138 2.73 -12.75 -8.75
CA LEU A 138 3.86 -13.29 -7.98
C LEU A 138 5.22 -12.90 -8.57
N GLU A 139 5.31 -12.68 -9.87
CA GLU A 139 6.56 -12.32 -10.53
C GLU A 139 6.81 -10.81 -10.58
N ASN A 140 5.74 -10.02 -10.80
CA ASN A 140 5.88 -8.64 -11.24
C ASN A 140 5.45 -7.59 -10.22
N ASP A 141 4.73 -7.96 -9.14
CA ASP A 141 4.38 -7.01 -8.07
C ASP A 141 5.67 -6.46 -7.44
N GLU A 142 5.74 -5.13 -7.35
CA GLU A 142 6.96 -4.45 -6.92
C GLU A 142 7.11 -4.36 -5.41
N SER A 143 6.01 -4.08 -4.74
CA SER A 143 6.04 -3.73 -3.32
C SER A 143 5.59 -4.87 -2.42
N TRP A 144 4.69 -5.69 -2.92
CA TRP A 144 4.05 -6.73 -2.11
C TRP A 144 3.98 -8.05 -2.86
N TYR A 145 4.60 -9.09 -2.30
CA TYR A 145 4.40 -10.44 -2.77
C TYR A 145 4.69 -11.46 -1.67
N PRO A 146 3.97 -12.60 -1.67
CA PRO A 146 4.19 -13.67 -0.71
C PRO A 146 5.49 -14.43 -1.01
N LEU A 147 6.05 -15.05 0.00
CA LEU A 147 7.08 -16.06 -0.22
C LEU A 147 6.44 -17.33 -0.78
N THR A 148 7.17 -18.05 -1.61
CA THR A 148 6.83 -19.44 -1.94
C THR A 148 7.17 -20.35 -0.77
N GLU A 149 6.54 -21.53 -0.71
CA GLU A 149 6.81 -22.52 0.35
C GLU A 149 8.29 -22.87 0.47
N SER A 150 8.95 -23.16 -0.67
CA SER A 150 10.38 -23.49 -0.71
C SER A 150 11.26 -22.33 -0.22
N SER A 151 10.88 -21.08 -0.50
CA SER A 151 11.58 -19.88 -0.01
C SER A 151 11.37 -19.68 1.48
N TYR A 152 10.15 -19.89 1.97
CA TYR A 152 9.82 -19.80 3.38
C TYR A 152 10.58 -20.83 4.22
N GLN A 153 10.71 -22.08 3.73
CA GLN A 153 11.46 -23.14 4.42
C GLN A 153 12.92 -22.76 4.64
N LYS A 154 13.54 -22.07 3.68
CA LYS A 154 14.95 -21.63 3.74
C LYS A 154 15.20 -20.45 4.68
N LEU A 155 14.14 -19.74 5.11
CA LEU A 155 14.32 -18.59 6.00
C LEU A 155 14.75 -19.04 7.41
N PRO A 156 15.79 -18.41 8.00
CA PRO A 156 16.13 -18.57 9.40
C PRO A 156 14.97 -18.14 10.33
N PHE A 157 14.90 -18.75 11.50
CA PHE A 157 13.85 -18.45 12.49
C PHE A 157 13.71 -16.95 12.80
N LEU A 158 14.83 -16.25 13.00
CA LEU A 158 14.82 -14.81 13.29
C LEU A 158 14.20 -13.98 12.15
N GLN A 159 14.49 -14.34 10.89
CA GLN A 159 13.89 -13.64 9.74
C GLN A 159 12.39 -13.90 9.64
N LYS A 160 11.92 -15.12 9.96
CA LYS A 160 10.49 -15.43 10.06
C LYS A 160 9.83 -14.60 11.16
N LEU A 161 10.43 -14.53 12.35
CA LEU A 161 9.94 -13.72 13.46
C LEU A 161 9.81 -12.23 13.09
N ILE A 162 10.84 -11.66 12.49
CA ILE A 162 10.81 -10.25 12.04
C ILE A 162 9.74 -10.05 10.97
N ARG A 163 9.69 -10.91 9.95
CA ARG A 163 8.79 -10.74 8.81
C ARG A 163 7.30 -10.82 9.16
N TYR A 164 6.91 -11.66 10.10
CA TYR A 164 5.50 -11.94 10.37
C TYR A 164 4.98 -11.33 11.68
N TYR A 165 5.86 -11.03 12.62
CA TYR A 165 5.45 -10.58 13.94
C TYR A 165 6.07 -9.27 14.42
N LEU A 166 7.28 -8.96 13.94
CA LEU A 166 8.03 -7.77 14.37
C LEU A 166 8.29 -6.77 13.23
N PHE A 167 7.58 -6.90 12.10
CA PHE A 167 7.81 -6.03 10.95
C PHE A 167 7.43 -4.56 11.22
N LEU A 168 6.46 -4.32 12.09
CA LEU A 168 6.10 -2.98 12.54
C LEU A 168 7.11 -2.45 13.57
N PRO A 169 7.69 -1.29 13.45
CA PRO A 169 7.65 -0.25 12.40
C PRO A 169 8.88 -0.31 11.45
N LEU A 170 9.35 -1.46 11.08
CA LEU A 170 10.64 -1.64 10.40
C LEU A 170 10.54 -1.88 8.89
N ALA A 171 9.42 -2.46 8.43
CA ALA A 171 9.32 -2.94 7.05
C ALA A 171 9.47 -1.81 6.04
N TYR A 172 8.75 -0.72 6.20
CA TYR A 172 8.78 0.40 5.26
C TYR A 172 10.15 1.11 5.18
N PRO A 173 10.79 1.53 6.29
CA PRO A 173 12.12 2.10 6.20
C PRO A 173 13.14 1.18 5.52
N ILE A 174 13.12 -0.12 5.84
CA ILE A 174 14.02 -1.09 5.21
C ILE A 174 13.74 -1.21 3.71
N TYR A 175 12.46 -1.28 3.32
CA TYR A 175 12.03 -1.37 1.92
C TYR A 175 12.54 -0.22 1.04
N LEU A 176 12.68 0.99 1.59
CA LEU A 176 13.21 2.12 0.83
C LEU A 176 14.68 1.91 0.42
N PHE A 177 15.48 1.24 1.25
CA PHE A 177 16.90 0.98 0.99
C PHE A 177 17.16 -0.36 0.31
N GLN A 178 16.39 -1.38 0.68
CA GLN A 178 16.57 -2.75 0.23
C GLN A 178 15.23 -3.35 -0.17
N ARG A 179 15.10 -3.66 -1.43
CA ARG A 179 13.88 -4.27 -1.97
C ARG A 179 13.68 -5.70 -1.46
N THR A 180 12.50 -6.19 -1.71
CA THR A 180 12.09 -7.57 -1.40
C THR A 180 13.09 -8.60 -1.93
N PRO A 181 13.31 -9.74 -1.25
CA PRO A 181 14.22 -10.79 -1.72
C PRO A 181 13.99 -11.17 -3.17
N GLY A 182 15.08 -11.23 -3.95
CA GLY A 182 15.05 -11.53 -5.39
C GLY A 182 14.99 -10.30 -6.29
N LYS A 183 14.76 -9.10 -5.75
CA LYS A 183 14.78 -7.83 -6.51
C LYS A 183 15.91 -6.93 -6.02
N SER A 184 16.65 -6.32 -6.93
CA SER A 184 17.78 -5.42 -6.62
C SER A 184 17.40 -3.95 -6.75
N GLY A 185 18.12 -3.08 -6.05
CA GLY A 185 17.99 -1.63 -6.13
C GLY A 185 17.39 -1.00 -4.88
N SER A 186 17.32 0.33 -4.86
CA SER A 186 16.74 1.13 -3.79
C SER A 186 15.92 2.28 -4.38
N HIS A 187 15.11 2.92 -3.54
CA HIS A 187 14.28 4.07 -3.92
C HIS A 187 15.08 5.37 -4.06
N PHE A 188 16.35 5.36 -3.69
CA PHE A 188 17.24 6.53 -3.67
C PHE A 188 18.24 6.54 -4.83
N ASN A 189 18.54 5.37 -5.40
CA ASN A 189 19.54 5.25 -6.46
C ASN A 189 18.88 5.42 -7.84
N PRO A 190 19.21 6.50 -8.60
CA PRO A 190 18.65 6.73 -9.95
C PRO A 190 19.04 5.67 -11.00
N GLN A 191 19.99 4.79 -10.68
CA GLN A 191 20.38 3.64 -11.52
C GLN A 191 19.69 2.35 -11.06
N SER A 192 18.81 2.40 -10.07
CA SER A 192 18.06 1.23 -9.62
C SER A 192 17.20 0.66 -10.74
N GLY A 193 17.08 -0.68 -10.81
CA GLY A 193 16.18 -1.37 -11.74
C GLY A 193 14.69 -1.04 -11.56
N LEU A 194 14.33 -0.27 -10.52
CA LEU A 194 12.99 0.29 -10.31
C LEU A 194 12.61 1.34 -11.35
N PHE A 195 13.59 2.03 -11.94
CA PHE A 195 13.39 3.29 -12.66
C PHE A 195 13.81 3.19 -14.11
N LYS A 196 13.09 3.90 -14.97
CA LYS A 196 13.48 4.10 -16.36
C LYS A 196 14.57 5.18 -16.45
N PRO A 197 15.43 5.16 -17.48
CA PRO A 197 16.44 6.21 -17.68
C PRO A 197 15.86 7.63 -17.71
N SER A 198 14.64 7.80 -18.25
CA SER A 198 13.92 9.08 -18.30
C SER A 198 13.45 9.61 -16.95
N GLU A 199 13.39 8.76 -15.92
CA GLU A 199 12.94 9.11 -14.56
C GLU A 199 14.11 9.49 -13.62
N LYS A 200 15.35 9.42 -14.13
CA LYS A 200 16.57 9.67 -13.34
C LYS A 200 16.58 11.05 -12.67
N GLY A 201 16.13 12.10 -13.35
CA GLY A 201 16.04 13.45 -12.80
C GLY A 201 15.07 13.53 -11.61
N ASP A 202 13.93 12.87 -11.72
CA ASP A 202 12.92 12.78 -10.64
C ASP A 202 13.53 12.14 -9.37
N ILE A 203 14.28 11.04 -9.55
CA ILE A 203 14.91 10.33 -8.43
C ILE A 203 15.98 11.19 -7.76
N ILE A 204 16.85 11.86 -8.55
CA ILE A 204 17.86 12.76 -8.00
C ILE A 204 17.19 13.86 -7.18
N THR A 205 16.12 14.48 -7.69
CA THR A 205 15.39 15.54 -6.99
C THR A 205 14.85 15.05 -5.64
N SER A 206 14.11 13.94 -5.62
CA SER A 206 13.52 13.46 -4.36
C SER A 206 14.56 12.95 -3.37
N THR A 207 15.66 12.34 -3.84
CA THR A 207 16.77 11.91 -2.98
C THR A 207 17.50 13.08 -2.38
N THR A 208 17.77 14.14 -3.16
CA THR A 208 18.40 15.38 -2.67
C THR A 208 17.55 16.05 -1.59
N LEU A 209 16.24 16.18 -1.82
CA LEU A 209 15.32 16.75 -0.83
C LEU A 209 15.23 15.88 0.44
N TRP A 210 15.25 14.56 0.29
CA TRP A 210 15.29 13.63 1.42
C TRP A 210 16.56 13.79 2.25
N ILE A 211 17.73 13.86 1.58
CA ILE A 211 19.03 14.11 2.26
C ILE A 211 19.01 15.46 2.98
N ALA A 212 18.46 16.51 2.35
CA ALA A 212 18.32 17.82 2.97
C ALA A 212 17.46 17.75 4.25
N MET A 213 16.36 16.99 4.23
CA MET A 213 15.51 16.80 5.42
C MET A 213 16.22 16.03 6.52
N VAL A 214 16.94 14.95 6.21
CA VAL A 214 17.76 14.20 7.19
C VAL A 214 18.84 15.09 7.79
N THR A 215 19.50 15.90 6.95
CA THR A 215 20.52 16.85 7.40
C THR A 215 19.91 17.90 8.33
N LEU A 216 18.73 18.43 8.01
CA LEU A 216 18.00 19.36 8.86
C LEU A 216 17.67 18.73 10.21
N LEU A 217 17.15 17.51 10.24
CA LEU A 217 16.85 16.79 11.49
C LEU A 217 18.11 16.55 12.32
N GLY A 218 19.23 16.19 11.66
CA GLY A 218 20.52 16.05 12.32
C GLY A 218 21.02 17.35 12.93
N PHE A 219 20.91 18.47 12.22
CA PHE A 219 21.25 19.80 12.70
C PHE A 219 20.39 20.22 13.91
N LEU A 220 19.06 20.03 13.82
CA LEU A 220 18.13 20.35 14.90
C LEU A 220 18.40 19.47 16.14
N THR A 221 18.74 18.19 15.93
CA THR A 221 19.13 17.28 17.01
C THR A 221 20.44 17.71 17.67
N TYR A 222 21.40 18.18 16.89
CA TYR A 222 22.64 18.75 17.43
C TYR A 222 22.40 19.99 18.30
N GLN A 223 21.45 20.87 17.88
CA GLN A 223 21.13 22.11 18.60
C GLN A 223 20.32 21.85 19.88
N TRP A 224 19.35 20.94 19.83
CA TRP A 224 18.35 20.79 20.89
C TRP A 224 18.40 19.42 21.60
N GLY A 225 19.29 18.54 21.18
CA GLY A 225 19.52 17.24 21.79
C GLY A 225 18.56 16.14 21.31
N TRP A 226 18.90 14.89 21.64
CA TRP A 226 18.15 13.72 21.21
C TRP A 226 16.73 13.64 21.78
N LEU A 227 16.49 14.22 22.98
CA LEU A 227 15.13 14.26 23.56
C LEU A 227 14.18 15.12 22.75
N TRP A 228 14.67 16.22 22.13
CA TRP A 228 13.90 17.00 21.20
C TRP A 228 13.50 16.14 19.98
N LEU A 229 14.44 15.43 19.40
CA LEU A 229 14.16 14.55 18.27
C LEU A 229 13.11 13.48 18.63
N LEU A 230 13.25 12.84 19.79
CA LEU A 230 12.30 11.84 20.26
C LEU A 230 10.88 12.43 20.44
N LYS A 231 10.80 13.56 21.16
CA LYS A 231 9.52 14.22 21.47
C LYS A 231 8.80 14.67 20.21
N TYR A 232 9.49 15.43 19.36
CA TYR A 232 8.83 16.17 18.28
C TYR A 232 8.83 15.45 16.94
N TYR A 233 9.69 14.47 16.73
CA TYR A 233 9.81 13.83 15.42
C TYR A 233 9.83 12.31 15.47
N ALA A 234 10.77 11.67 16.15
CA ALA A 234 10.94 10.22 16.09
C ALA A 234 9.74 9.45 16.65
N GLY A 235 9.14 9.92 17.76
CA GLY A 235 7.92 9.31 18.30
C GLY A 235 6.75 9.32 17.30
N PRO A 236 6.34 10.48 16.77
CA PRO A 236 5.33 10.54 15.70
C PRO A 236 5.70 9.76 14.45
N TYR A 237 6.96 9.81 14.03
CA TYR A 237 7.43 9.09 12.84
C TYR A 237 7.28 7.57 12.99
N ILE A 238 7.61 7.00 14.15
CA ILE A 238 7.40 5.57 14.43
C ILE A 238 5.91 5.20 14.29
N VAL A 239 5.00 6.01 14.83
CA VAL A 239 3.56 5.76 14.72
C VAL A 239 3.09 5.88 13.27
N PHE A 240 3.60 6.84 12.50
CA PHE A 240 3.34 6.94 11.06
C PHE A 240 3.76 5.66 10.32
N VAL A 241 4.99 5.17 10.57
CA VAL A 241 5.48 3.94 9.93
C VAL A 241 4.64 2.73 10.34
N ILE A 242 4.22 2.64 11.60
CA ILE A 242 3.30 1.59 12.05
C ILE A 242 1.98 1.64 11.25
N TRP A 243 1.39 2.81 11.04
CA TRP A 243 0.19 2.95 10.22
C TRP A 243 0.43 2.52 8.78
N LEU A 244 1.53 2.96 8.18
CA LEU A 244 1.87 2.62 6.80
C LEU A 244 2.04 1.11 6.63
N ASP A 245 2.87 0.48 7.47
CA ASP A 245 3.12 -0.94 7.42
C ASP A 245 1.84 -1.75 7.67
N LEU A 246 1.05 -1.36 8.68
CA LEU A 246 -0.20 -2.03 9.07
C LEU A 246 -1.26 -1.97 7.95
N VAL A 247 -1.50 -0.77 7.42
CA VAL A 247 -2.53 -0.55 6.38
C VAL A 247 -2.14 -1.27 5.09
N THR A 248 -0.89 -1.10 4.63
CA THR A 248 -0.40 -1.79 3.44
C THR A 248 -0.46 -3.31 3.61
N TYR A 249 0.00 -3.83 4.76
CA TYR A 249 -0.07 -5.27 5.05
C TYR A 249 -1.50 -5.80 4.99
N LEU A 250 -2.42 -5.17 5.70
CA LEU A 250 -3.78 -5.68 5.85
C LEU A 250 -4.62 -5.60 4.57
N HIS A 251 -4.33 -4.67 3.65
CA HIS A 251 -5.03 -4.59 2.38
C HIS A 251 -4.58 -5.62 1.33
N HIS A 252 -3.38 -6.19 1.51
CA HIS A 252 -2.78 -7.13 0.55
C HIS A 252 -2.56 -8.53 1.12
N THR A 253 -2.88 -8.76 2.39
CA THR A 253 -2.60 -10.03 3.07
C THR A 253 -3.85 -10.56 3.76
N GLU A 254 -4.52 -11.47 3.07
CA GLU A 254 -5.63 -12.26 3.61
C GLU A 254 -5.60 -13.65 2.98
N HIS A 255 -6.08 -14.67 3.69
CA HIS A 255 -5.96 -16.08 3.27
C HIS A 255 -6.82 -16.42 2.06
N ASP A 256 -7.89 -15.69 1.81
CA ASP A 256 -8.83 -15.88 0.70
C ASP A 256 -8.57 -14.95 -0.49
N LEU A 257 -7.52 -14.11 -0.44
CA LEU A 257 -7.10 -13.32 -1.58
C LEU A 257 -6.18 -14.12 -2.50
N PRO A 258 -6.53 -14.26 -3.79
CA PRO A 258 -5.72 -15.01 -4.73
C PRO A 258 -4.47 -14.25 -5.17
N TRP A 259 -3.44 -15.01 -5.46
CA TRP A 259 -2.24 -14.59 -6.17
C TRP A 259 -2.12 -15.35 -7.47
N TYR A 260 -1.59 -14.73 -8.50
CA TYR A 260 -1.55 -15.30 -9.84
C TYR A 260 -0.12 -15.39 -10.40
N ARG A 261 0.13 -16.43 -11.23
CA ARG A 261 1.38 -16.64 -11.97
C ARG A 261 1.17 -16.55 -13.48
N GLY A 262 2.17 -15.98 -14.16
CA GLY A 262 2.27 -15.98 -15.62
C GLY A 262 0.99 -15.53 -16.30
N GLU A 263 0.50 -16.34 -17.22
CA GLU A 263 -0.70 -16.03 -18.05
C GLU A 263 -2.02 -16.05 -17.29
N ASN A 264 -2.06 -16.59 -16.06
CA ASN A 264 -3.27 -16.57 -15.25
C ASN A 264 -3.54 -15.18 -14.64
N TRP A 265 -2.53 -14.30 -14.63
CA TRP A 265 -2.65 -12.94 -14.17
C TRP A 265 -3.19 -12.00 -15.25
N ASN A 266 -4.03 -11.08 -14.86
CA ASN A 266 -4.33 -9.86 -15.61
C ASN A 266 -4.57 -8.71 -14.64
N PHE A 267 -4.57 -7.47 -15.14
CA PHE A 267 -4.71 -6.26 -14.32
C PHE A 267 -5.96 -6.30 -13.43
N LEU A 268 -7.12 -6.69 -13.97
CA LEU A 268 -8.38 -6.65 -13.23
C LEU A 268 -8.41 -7.72 -12.12
N LYS A 269 -7.96 -8.95 -12.41
CA LYS A 269 -7.81 -10.02 -11.40
C LYS A 269 -6.88 -9.58 -10.28
N GLY A 270 -5.76 -8.95 -10.61
CA GLY A 270 -4.81 -8.43 -9.62
C GLY A 270 -5.40 -7.29 -8.79
N ALA A 271 -6.05 -6.32 -9.41
CA ALA A 271 -6.64 -5.18 -8.72
C ALA A 271 -7.72 -5.61 -7.69
N ILE A 272 -8.54 -6.61 -8.01
CA ILE A 272 -9.54 -7.17 -7.09
C ILE A 272 -8.98 -8.16 -6.07
N SER A 273 -7.69 -8.52 -6.16
CA SER A 273 -6.97 -9.31 -5.13
C SER A 273 -6.51 -8.43 -3.97
N THR A 274 -7.32 -7.45 -3.62
CA THR A 274 -7.16 -6.55 -2.47
C THR A 274 -8.44 -6.55 -1.64
N ILE A 275 -8.38 -6.05 -0.41
CA ILE A 275 -9.51 -6.10 0.51
C ILE A 275 -9.79 -4.72 1.12
N ASP A 276 -11.06 -4.32 1.14
CA ASP A 276 -11.50 -3.13 1.87
C ASP A 276 -11.58 -3.41 3.36
N ARG A 277 -11.10 -2.47 4.19
CA ARG A 277 -11.12 -2.61 5.65
C ARG A 277 -11.67 -1.35 6.31
N ASP A 278 -12.38 -1.60 7.42
CA ASP A 278 -12.94 -0.54 8.25
C ASP A 278 -11.96 -0.23 9.41
N TYR A 279 -11.47 1.00 9.43
CA TYR A 279 -10.61 1.54 10.51
C TYR A 279 -11.41 2.36 11.53
N GLY A 280 -12.74 2.28 11.51
CA GLY A 280 -13.62 2.98 12.44
C GLY A 280 -13.49 4.51 12.35
N VAL A 281 -13.24 5.15 13.49
CA VAL A 281 -13.09 6.62 13.55
C VAL A 281 -11.92 7.16 12.72
N PHE A 282 -10.96 6.32 12.38
CA PHE A 282 -9.79 6.71 11.57
C PHE A 282 -10.07 6.76 10.06
N ASN A 283 -11.17 6.20 9.56
CA ASN A 283 -11.44 6.17 8.11
C ASN A 283 -11.30 7.55 7.47
N HIS A 284 -11.99 8.56 8.02
CA HIS A 284 -11.94 9.93 7.48
C HIS A 284 -10.62 10.66 7.72
N ILE A 285 -9.92 10.33 8.82
CA ILE A 285 -8.57 10.86 9.09
C ILE A 285 -7.59 10.30 8.07
N HIS A 286 -7.74 9.02 7.74
CA HIS A 286 -6.93 8.30 6.75
C HIS A 286 -7.38 8.55 5.31
N HIS A 287 -8.23 9.56 5.04
CA HIS A 287 -8.74 9.88 3.72
C HIS A 287 -9.40 8.69 3.01
N ASP A 288 -10.17 7.90 3.76
CA ASP A 288 -10.92 6.75 3.27
C ASP A 288 -10.09 5.70 2.47
N ILE A 289 -8.76 5.63 2.71
CA ILE A 289 -7.84 4.67 2.05
C ILE A 289 -8.24 3.22 2.31
N GLY A 290 -9.12 2.97 3.29
CA GLY A 290 -9.74 1.68 3.54
C GLY A 290 -10.60 1.16 2.38
N THR A 291 -10.99 2.02 1.42
CA THR A 291 -11.65 1.65 0.15
C THR A 291 -10.64 1.27 -0.91
N HIS A 292 -9.89 0.21 -0.65
CA HIS A 292 -8.67 -0.13 -1.37
C HIS A 292 -8.91 -0.85 -2.69
N VAL A 293 -10.00 -1.63 -2.79
CA VAL A 293 -10.40 -2.32 -4.04
C VAL A 293 -10.69 -1.31 -5.15
N ALA A 294 -11.50 -0.29 -4.86
CA ALA A 294 -11.81 0.75 -5.84
C ALA A 294 -10.57 1.57 -6.20
N HIS A 295 -9.67 1.82 -5.23
CA HIS A 295 -8.40 2.49 -5.43
C HIS A 295 -7.49 1.70 -6.38
N HIS A 296 -7.34 0.39 -6.22
CA HIS A 296 -6.54 -0.46 -7.11
C HIS A 296 -7.09 -0.59 -8.52
N ILE A 297 -8.42 -0.53 -8.69
CA ILE A 297 -9.05 -0.56 -10.02
C ILE A 297 -8.91 0.80 -10.73
N PHE A 298 -9.03 1.93 -10.00
CA PHE A 298 -9.12 3.28 -10.55
C PHE A 298 -8.12 4.25 -9.90
N LEU A 299 -6.84 4.10 -10.23
CA LEU A 299 -5.72 4.82 -9.63
C LEU A 299 -5.82 6.35 -9.65
N ASN A 300 -6.42 6.90 -10.70
CA ASN A 300 -6.52 8.36 -10.89
C ASN A 300 -7.75 8.97 -10.21
N MET A 301 -8.40 8.22 -9.32
CA MET A 301 -9.55 8.72 -8.56
C MET A 301 -9.09 9.34 -7.24
N PRO A 302 -9.48 10.60 -6.95
CA PRO A 302 -9.13 11.22 -5.66
C PRO A 302 -9.80 10.48 -4.50
N HIS A 303 -9.13 10.41 -3.35
CA HIS A 303 -9.61 9.71 -2.15
C HIS A 303 -11.04 10.06 -1.76
N TYR A 304 -11.44 11.33 -1.83
CA TYR A 304 -12.77 11.79 -1.44
C TYR A 304 -13.92 11.32 -2.36
N ASN A 305 -13.61 10.62 -3.45
CA ASN A 305 -14.57 9.99 -4.37
C ASN A 305 -14.59 8.46 -4.25
N LEU A 306 -13.62 7.84 -3.56
CA LEU A 306 -13.48 6.37 -3.48
C LEU A 306 -14.69 5.69 -2.84
N LEU A 307 -15.24 6.24 -1.76
CA LEU A 307 -16.47 5.70 -1.13
C LEU A 307 -17.65 5.66 -2.08
N LYS A 308 -17.83 6.71 -2.91
CA LYS A 308 -18.89 6.78 -3.91
C LYS A 308 -18.68 5.75 -5.02
N ALA A 309 -17.43 5.62 -5.48
CA ALA A 309 -17.04 4.62 -6.48
C ALA A 309 -17.24 3.20 -5.97
N THR A 310 -16.76 2.89 -4.76
CA THR A 310 -16.93 1.58 -4.11
C THR A 310 -18.40 1.17 -4.05
N LYS A 311 -19.28 2.08 -3.62
CA LYS A 311 -20.74 1.82 -3.58
C LYS A 311 -21.32 1.49 -4.96
N ALA A 312 -20.79 2.10 -6.01
CA ALA A 312 -21.27 1.89 -7.39
C ALA A 312 -20.79 0.55 -7.97
N ILE A 313 -19.54 0.15 -7.72
CA ILE A 313 -18.97 -1.07 -8.31
C ILE A 313 -19.24 -2.34 -7.50
N LYS A 314 -19.47 -2.23 -6.20
CA LYS A 314 -19.68 -3.36 -5.31
C LYS A 314 -20.78 -4.34 -5.78
N PRO A 315 -21.97 -3.91 -6.27
CA PRO A 315 -22.99 -4.82 -6.79
C PRO A 315 -22.53 -5.60 -8.04
N ILE A 316 -21.64 -5.01 -8.87
CA ILE A 316 -21.13 -5.66 -10.09
C ILE A 316 -20.04 -6.67 -9.73
N LEU A 317 -19.17 -6.30 -8.78
CA LEU A 317 -18.11 -7.20 -8.30
C LEU A 317 -18.69 -8.46 -7.61
N GLY A 318 -19.83 -8.34 -6.91
CA GLY A 318 -20.50 -9.47 -6.25
C GLY A 318 -19.55 -10.22 -5.30
N GLU A 319 -19.39 -11.52 -5.53
CA GLU A 319 -18.50 -12.40 -4.73
C GLU A 319 -17.01 -12.09 -4.88
N TYR A 320 -16.62 -11.38 -5.93
CA TYR A 320 -15.22 -10.93 -6.13
C TYR A 320 -14.87 -9.67 -5.33
N TYR A 321 -15.82 -9.10 -4.57
CA TYR A 321 -15.57 -7.96 -3.71
C TYR A 321 -15.21 -8.39 -2.30
N HIS A 322 -13.95 -8.25 -1.94
CA HIS A 322 -13.46 -8.57 -0.61
C HIS A 322 -13.57 -7.37 0.34
N GLN A 323 -14.19 -7.58 1.49
CA GLN A 323 -14.27 -6.57 2.57
C GLN A 323 -14.20 -7.24 3.94
N SER A 324 -13.65 -6.56 4.93
CA SER A 324 -13.59 -7.03 6.31
C SER A 324 -13.93 -5.93 7.30
N GLN A 325 -14.82 -6.25 8.26
CA GLN A 325 -15.14 -5.42 9.42
C GLN A 325 -14.51 -5.97 10.71
N VAL A 326 -13.65 -6.96 10.57
CA VAL A 326 -12.90 -7.54 11.70
C VAL A 326 -12.00 -6.44 12.28
N PRO A 327 -12.01 -6.24 13.62
CA PRO A 327 -11.10 -5.29 14.26
C PRO A 327 -9.66 -5.48 13.83
N ILE A 328 -8.96 -4.38 13.52
CA ILE A 328 -7.63 -4.35 12.88
C ILE A 328 -6.62 -5.27 13.59
N TRP A 329 -6.61 -5.23 14.94
CA TRP A 329 -5.68 -6.04 15.72
C TRP A 329 -5.97 -7.55 15.59
N LYS A 330 -7.26 -7.95 15.46
CA LYS A 330 -7.64 -9.36 15.22
C LYS A 330 -7.26 -9.77 13.80
N ALA A 331 -7.49 -8.90 12.80
CA ALA A 331 -7.08 -9.14 11.43
C ALA A 331 -5.56 -9.31 11.33
N LEU A 332 -4.78 -8.42 11.98
CA LEU A 332 -3.32 -8.53 12.02
C LEU A 332 -2.85 -9.85 12.62
N LEU A 333 -3.39 -10.23 13.77
CA LEU A 333 -3.03 -11.50 14.41
C LEU A 333 -3.45 -12.73 13.59
N HIS A 334 -4.59 -12.66 12.91
CA HIS A 334 -5.05 -13.72 12.02
C HIS A 334 -4.10 -13.86 10.83
N SER A 335 -3.90 -12.79 10.05
CA SER A 335 -3.03 -12.81 8.88
C SER A 335 -1.59 -13.22 9.24
N ALA A 336 -1.05 -12.74 10.38
CA ALA A 336 0.27 -13.13 10.85
C ALA A 336 0.39 -14.64 11.17
N ARG A 337 -0.71 -15.32 11.47
CA ARG A 337 -0.72 -16.75 11.79
C ARG A 337 -0.94 -17.63 10.55
N VAL A 338 -1.74 -17.17 9.58
CA VAL A 338 -2.19 -18.02 8.47
C VAL A 338 -1.59 -17.64 7.12
N CYS A 339 -1.08 -16.42 6.93
CA CYS A 339 -0.57 -15.93 5.65
C CYS A 339 0.96 -15.96 5.61
N HIS A 340 1.57 -17.15 5.63
CA HIS A 340 3.02 -17.27 5.68
C HIS A 340 3.66 -17.43 4.30
N PHE A 341 3.08 -18.24 3.42
CA PHE A 341 3.62 -18.51 2.10
C PHE A 341 2.50 -18.94 1.14
N VAL A 342 2.83 -19.04 -0.13
CA VAL A 342 1.96 -19.64 -1.15
C VAL A 342 2.63 -20.90 -1.70
N PRO A 343 1.89 -21.86 -2.27
CA PRO A 343 2.44 -23.02 -2.95
C PRO A 343 3.44 -22.63 -4.03
N ASP A 344 4.48 -23.46 -4.25
CA ASP A 344 5.48 -23.24 -5.31
C ASP A 344 4.90 -23.36 -6.71
N GLU A 345 3.82 -24.14 -6.89
CA GLU A 345 3.14 -24.39 -8.14
C GLU A 345 1.70 -23.90 -8.13
N GLY A 346 1.07 -23.84 -9.30
CA GLY A 346 -0.30 -23.39 -9.50
C GLY A 346 -0.40 -21.99 -10.12
N GLY A 347 -1.29 -21.82 -11.07
CA GLY A 347 -1.52 -20.54 -11.77
C GLY A 347 -2.27 -19.52 -10.91
N LYS A 348 -3.15 -20.00 -10.01
CA LYS A 348 -3.88 -19.24 -8.98
C LYS A 348 -3.62 -19.92 -7.64
N VAL A 349 -3.07 -19.19 -6.69
CA VAL A 349 -2.66 -19.70 -5.39
C VAL A 349 -3.11 -18.76 -4.28
N TYR A 350 -3.15 -19.28 -3.05
CA TYR A 350 -3.58 -18.55 -1.85
C TYR A 350 -2.54 -18.67 -0.75
N TYR A 351 -2.55 -17.71 0.18
CA TYR A 351 -1.74 -17.82 1.39
C TYR A 351 -2.09 -19.07 2.20
N THR A 352 -1.07 -19.67 2.77
CA THR A 352 -1.17 -20.81 3.70
C THR A 352 -0.06 -20.77 4.75
N SER A 353 -0.15 -21.64 5.75
CA SER A 353 0.87 -21.85 6.79
C SER A 353 0.91 -23.31 7.22
N TYR A 354 2.04 -23.76 7.79
CA TYR A 354 2.12 -25.08 8.41
C TYR A 354 1.18 -25.15 9.61
N GLY A 355 0.29 -26.13 9.63
CA GLY A 355 -0.71 -26.33 10.69
C GLY A 355 -2.09 -25.73 10.38
N SER A 356 -2.27 -25.03 9.28
CA SER A 356 -3.57 -24.52 8.81
C SER A 356 -4.35 -25.54 7.97
N ASN A 357 -4.08 -26.84 8.09
CA ASN A 357 -4.85 -27.87 7.41
C ASN A 357 -6.32 -27.78 7.85
N GLY A 358 -7.13 -27.12 7.03
CA GLY A 358 -8.57 -27.27 6.89
C GLY A 358 -9.40 -27.24 8.17
N LYS A 359 -9.74 -26.03 8.68
CA LYS A 359 -11.04 -25.83 9.35
C LYS A 359 -11.74 -24.63 8.74
#